data_5e1065afa7585887f2ee569bbe6f9f9b
#
_entry.id   5e1065afa7585887f2ee569bbe6f9f9b
#
_cell.length_a   1.000
_cell.length_b   1.000
_cell.length_c   1.000
_cell.angle_alpha   90.00
_cell.angle_beta   90.00
_cell.angle_gamma   90.00
#
_symmetry.space_group_name_H-M   'P 1'
#
loop_
_entity.id
_entity.type
_entity.pdbx_description
1 polymer ?
#
loop_
_entity_poly.entity_id
_entity_poly.type
_entity_poly.pdbx_seq_one_letter_code
_entity_poly.pdbx_strand_id
1 'polypeptide(L)'
;EAAGFVGTKEVGAKQMFKSIERFREMADYIQVWPGHGAGSACGKALGAVPSTTVGYEKARNWALQHENDEKGFVKYLLEDQPEPPRYFAMMKKLNKVDRPLLTEVPKLKKLSGKDLKAAMSKGIKVIDTRPKQEFAAGFIPNTINIQGNNSFATWMGWFLTYEEPFILIAEESKHDDLVRKLMRIGLDNIYGYIPDVKEWVAQGETLEKANVISLDEFKNILKTNHTQVVDLRGAYEYKSGHIKGTDHVFIGTLEKNLNRIKKDQQVVIHCQAGDRASIGYSLLAKHGFKNIKNY
;
A
#
# COMPACT_ATOMS: atom_id res chain seq x y z
N GLU A 1 -15.28 1.90 10.08
CA GLU A 1 -15.58 2.16 8.65
C GLU A 1 -14.59 1.50 7.71
N ALA A 2 -13.34 1.30 8.10
CA ALA A 2 -12.34 0.61 7.27
C ALA A 2 -12.81 -0.76 6.75
N ALA A 3 -13.72 -1.42 7.47
CA ALA A 3 -14.33 -2.68 7.08
C ALA A 3 -15.64 -2.54 6.29
N GLY A 4 -15.93 -1.36 5.73
CA GLY A 4 -17.10 -1.10 4.87
C GLY A 4 -18.40 -0.67 5.58
N PHE A 5 -18.37 -0.43 6.90
CA PHE A 5 -19.53 0.11 7.61
C PHE A 5 -19.45 1.63 7.68
N VAL A 6 -20.26 2.30 6.87
CA VAL A 6 -20.32 3.77 6.84
C VAL A 6 -21.06 4.29 8.09
N GLY A 7 -20.58 5.40 8.66
CA GLY A 7 -21.22 6.09 9.80
C GLY A 7 -20.99 5.43 11.17
N THR A 8 -20.15 4.42 11.29
CA THR A 8 -19.93 3.69 12.55
C THR A 8 -18.72 4.15 13.36
N LYS A 9 -17.92 5.09 12.85
CA LYS A 9 -16.68 5.55 13.51
C LYS A 9 -16.91 6.07 14.90
N GLU A 10 -17.82 7.03 15.02
CA GLU A 10 -18.08 7.71 16.28
C GLU A 10 -18.73 6.77 17.30
N VAL A 11 -19.70 5.96 16.85
CA VAL A 11 -20.33 4.95 17.71
C VAL A 11 -19.31 3.95 18.23
N GLY A 12 -18.44 3.45 17.35
CA GLY A 12 -17.36 2.53 17.74
C GLY A 12 -16.33 3.17 18.69
N ALA A 13 -15.99 4.45 18.47
CA ALA A 13 -15.09 5.20 19.33
C ALA A 13 -15.68 5.38 20.75
N LYS A 14 -16.97 5.70 20.87
CA LYS A 14 -17.67 5.81 22.17
C LYS A 14 -17.77 4.46 22.88
N GLN A 15 -18.02 3.37 22.15
CA GLN A 15 -17.99 2.02 22.72
C GLN A 15 -16.58 1.63 23.20
N MET A 16 -15.55 2.01 22.46
CA MET A 16 -14.15 1.80 22.85
C MET A 16 -13.83 2.58 24.11
N PHE A 17 -14.26 3.83 24.24
CA PHE A 17 -14.07 4.62 25.46
C PHE A 17 -14.63 3.90 26.69
N LYS A 18 -15.86 3.40 26.63
CA LYS A 18 -16.47 2.63 27.73
C LYS A 18 -15.66 1.36 28.07
N SER A 19 -15.06 0.72 27.10
CA SER A 19 -14.21 -0.44 27.30
C SER A 19 -12.88 -0.05 27.98
N ILE A 20 -12.31 1.09 27.63
CA ILE A 20 -11.09 1.65 28.24
C ILE A 20 -11.36 2.06 29.70
N GLU A 21 -12.51 2.65 30.02
CA GLU A 21 -12.86 2.97 31.40
C GLU A 21 -12.91 1.68 32.26
N ARG A 22 -13.57 0.62 31.79
CA ARG A 22 -13.57 -0.67 32.49
C ARG A 22 -12.18 -1.29 32.63
N PHE A 23 -11.32 -1.13 31.61
CA PHE A 23 -9.93 -1.56 31.69
C PHE A 23 -9.16 -0.81 32.77
N ARG A 24 -9.44 0.48 32.96
CA ARG A 24 -8.85 1.32 33.99
C ARG A 24 -9.15 0.84 35.42
N GLU A 25 -10.33 0.23 35.63
CA GLU A 25 -10.75 -0.31 36.92
C GLU A 25 -9.98 -1.60 37.32
N MET A 26 -9.30 -2.24 36.39
CA MET A 26 -8.56 -3.48 36.65
C MET A 26 -7.31 -3.19 37.50
N ALA A 27 -6.88 -4.21 38.30
CA ALA A 27 -5.68 -4.13 39.10
C ALA A 27 -4.40 -4.03 38.25
N ASP A 28 -3.45 -3.22 38.69
CA ASP A 28 -2.24 -2.87 37.96
C ASP A 28 -1.34 -4.04 37.59
N TYR A 29 -1.34 -5.09 38.41
CA TYR A 29 -0.51 -6.30 38.21
C TYR A 29 -1.04 -7.25 37.14
N ILE A 30 -2.27 -7.04 36.63
CA ILE A 30 -2.87 -7.93 35.64
C ILE A 30 -2.08 -7.82 34.33
N GLN A 31 -1.64 -8.97 33.81
CA GLN A 31 -0.97 -9.04 32.51
C GLN A 31 -1.97 -8.90 31.35
N VAL A 32 -1.57 -8.16 30.33
CA VAL A 32 -2.34 -7.93 29.13
C VAL A 32 -1.62 -8.54 27.93
N TRP A 33 -2.31 -9.43 27.23
CA TRP A 33 -1.82 -10.11 26.03
C TRP A 33 -2.69 -9.70 24.85
N PRO A 34 -2.27 -8.74 24.03
CA PRO A 34 -3.06 -8.29 22.89
C PRO A 34 -3.24 -9.42 21.85
N GLY A 35 -4.46 -9.62 21.38
CA GLY A 35 -4.79 -10.69 20.42
C GLY A 35 -4.09 -10.58 19.05
N HIS A 36 -3.64 -9.40 18.67
CA HIS A 36 -2.89 -9.14 17.44
C HIS A 36 -1.44 -8.68 17.71
N GLY A 37 -0.89 -8.98 18.88
CA GLY A 37 0.44 -8.56 19.29
C GLY A 37 0.51 -7.10 19.72
N ALA A 38 1.69 -6.52 19.67
CA ALA A 38 2.02 -5.19 20.22
C ALA A 38 1.51 -4.02 19.37
N GLY A 39 0.32 -4.07 18.87
CA GLY A 39 -0.29 -3.03 18.05
C GLY A 39 -0.69 -3.53 16.67
N SER A 40 -1.19 -2.63 15.83
CA SER A 40 -1.70 -2.97 14.50
C SER A 40 -1.20 -1.99 13.45
N ALA A 41 -0.85 -2.49 12.28
CA ALA A 41 -0.55 -1.67 11.11
C ALA A 41 -1.74 -0.80 10.65
N CYS A 42 -2.96 -1.12 11.11
CA CYS A 42 -4.18 -0.35 10.88
C CYS A 42 -4.40 0.74 11.93
N GLY A 43 -3.58 0.80 12.98
CA GLY A 43 -3.67 1.74 14.09
C GLY A 43 -2.58 2.80 14.08
N LYS A 44 -2.64 3.69 15.06
CA LYS A 44 -1.68 4.80 15.20
C LYS A 44 -0.33 4.39 15.77
N ALA A 45 -0.23 3.23 16.43
CA ALA A 45 0.98 2.83 17.13
C ALA A 45 1.26 1.34 16.99
N LEU A 46 2.54 1.03 16.92
CA LEU A 46 3.09 -0.32 17.03
C LEU A 46 4.02 -0.34 18.26
N GLY A 47 3.85 -1.33 19.15
CA GLY A 47 4.74 -1.55 20.27
C GLY A 47 5.81 -2.58 19.93
N ALA A 48 6.90 -2.57 20.68
CA ALA A 48 7.98 -3.55 20.51
C ALA A 48 7.82 -4.79 21.41
N VAL A 49 7.01 -4.71 22.47
CA VAL A 49 6.83 -5.75 23.46
C VAL A 49 5.47 -6.45 23.27
N PRO A 50 5.42 -7.79 23.19
CA PRO A 50 4.18 -8.52 22.84
C PRO A 50 3.15 -8.58 23.98
N SER A 51 3.52 -8.23 25.20
CA SER A 51 2.65 -8.21 26.38
C SER A 51 2.93 -6.99 27.24
N THR A 52 2.00 -6.64 28.12
CA THR A 52 2.14 -5.51 29.04
C THR A 52 1.39 -5.79 30.35
N THR A 53 1.27 -4.81 31.24
CA THR A 53 0.41 -4.85 32.40
C THR A 53 -0.57 -3.69 32.40
N VAL A 54 -1.68 -3.83 33.12
CA VAL A 54 -2.66 -2.74 33.27
C VAL A 54 -2.01 -1.49 33.84
N GLY A 55 -1.17 -1.61 34.83
CA GLY A 55 -0.47 -0.48 35.46
C GLY A 55 0.47 0.24 34.49
N TYR A 56 1.22 -0.51 33.66
CA TYR A 56 2.05 0.11 32.63
C TYR A 56 1.22 0.86 31.60
N GLU A 57 0.10 0.28 31.14
CA GLU A 57 -0.80 0.93 30.19
C GLU A 57 -1.43 2.20 30.79
N LYS A 58 -1.87 2.18 32.06
CA LYS A 58 -2.35 3.39 32.74
C LYS A 58 -1.32 4.51 32.75
N ALA A 59 -0.04 4.18 32.91
CA ALA A 59 1.03 5.16 32.95
C ALA A 59 1.43 5.71 31.57
N ARG A 60 1.29 4.92 30.49
CA ARG A 60 1.94 5.22 29.20
C ARG A 60 1.02 5.25 28.00
N ASN A 61 -0.13 4.58 28.05
CA ASN A 61 -1.04 4.50 26.92
C ASN A 61 -1.90 5.77 26.82
N TRP A 62 -1.83 6.44 25.69
CA TRP A 62 -2.59 7.67 25.43
C TRP A 62 -4.10 7.49 25.65
N ALA A 63 -4.67 6.33 25.32
CA ALA A 63 -6.07 6.04 25.49
C ALA A 63 -6.51 6.13 26.97
N LEU A 64 -5.61 5.79 27.87
CA LEU A 64 -5.84 5.83 29.32
C LEU A 64 -5.52 7.21 29.93
N GLN A 65 -5.04 8.19 29.16
CA GLN A 65 -4.86 9.56 29.61
C GLN A 65 -6.15 10.42 29.51
N HIS A 66 -7.19 9.90 28.85
CA HIS A 66 -8.49 10.59 28.68
C HIS A 66 -9.52 10.14 29.74
N GLU A 67 -9.15 10.18 31.01
CA GLU A 67 -10.05 9.81 32.09
C GLU A 67 -11.27 10.72 32.16
N ASN A 68 -12.49 10.15 32.14
CA ASN A 68 -13.76 10.88 32.13
C ASN A 68 -13.90 11.90 30.97
N ASP A 69 -13.07 11.81 29.93
CA ASP A 69 -13.08 12.69 28.75
C ASP A 69 -13.42 11.92 27.47
N GLU A 70 -14.67 11.47 27.33
CA GLU A 70 -15.15 10.79 26.12
C GLU A 70 -14.93 11.65 24.86
N LYS A 71 -15.18 12.97 24.94
CA LYS A 71 -15.07 13.87 23.77
C LYS A 71 -13.61 13.97 23.28
N GLY A 72 -12.68 14.19 24.20
CA GLY A 72 -11.25 14.24 23.88
C GLY A 72 -10.74 12.90 23.36
N PHE A 73 -11.14 11.79 23.98
CA PHE A 73 -10.80 10.45 23.51
C PHE A 73 -11.30 10.19 22.08
N VAL A 74 -12.59 10.43 21.80
CA VAL A 74 -13.19 10.22 20.49
C VAL A 74 -12.50 11.09 19.44
N LYS A 75 -12.27 12.36 19.73
CA LYS A 75 -11.56 13.28 18.86
C LYS A 75 -10.17 12.76 18.53
N TYR A 76 -9.36 12.41 19.54
CA TYR A 76 -8.02 11.92 19.36
C TYR A 76 -7.98 10.58 18.61
N LEU A 77 -8.88 9.66 18.93
CA LEU A 77 -8.97 8.37 18.27
C LEU A 77 -9.29 8.50 16.78
N LEU A 78 -10.21 9.39 16.41
CA LEU A 78 -10.67 9.55 15.03
C LEU A 78 -9.81 10.50 14.20
N GLU A 79 -8.99 11.33 14.85
CA GLU A 79 -8.07 12.25 14.17
C GLU A 79 -6.92 11.48 13.52
N ASP A 80 -6.51 11.92 12.34
CA ASP A 80 -5.32 11.44 11.60
C ASP A 80 -5.26 9.90 11.41
N GLN A 81 -6.41 9.25 11.27
CA GLN A 81 -6.45 7.84 10.94
C GLN A 81 -5.88 7.60 9.53
N PRO A 82 -5.04 6.54 9.33
CA PRO A 82 -4.56 6.21 8.01
C PRO A 82 -5.70 5.84 7.07
N GLU A 83 -5.54 6.13 5.80
CA GLU A 83 -6.52 5.75 4.78
C GLU A 83 -6.60 4.21 4.69
N PRO A 84 -7.81 3.62 4.85
CA PRO A 84 -7.96 2.17 4.84
C PRO A 84 -7.77 1.62 3.43
N PRO A 85 -6.94 0.57 3.25
CA PRO A 85 -6.84 -0.13 1.98
C PRO A 85 -8.18 -0.70 1.53
N ARG A 86 -8.42 -0.73 0.23
CA ARG A 86 -9.69 -1.23 -0.34
C ARG A 86 -10.00 -2.68 0.05
N TYR A 87 -8.97 -3.50 0.24
CA TYR A 87 -9.13 -4.91 0.56
C TYR A 87 -9.68 -5.19 1.97
N PHE A 88 -9.68 -4.23 2.89
CA PHE A 88 -10.21 -4.43 4.25
C PHE A 88 -11.68 -4.85 4.27
N ALA A 89 -12.52 -4.19 3.46
CA ALA A 89 -13.93 -4.54 3.34
C ALA A 89 -14.11 -5.96 2.76
N MET A 90 -13.29 -6.30 1.77
CA MET A 90 -13.33 -7.64 1.15
C MET A 90 -12.85 -8.73 2.12
N MET A 91 -11.78 -8.53 2.86
CA MET A 91 -11.31 -9.48 3.88
C MET A 91 -12.42 -9.78 4.90
N LYS A 92 -13.13 -8.76 5.36
CA LYS A 92 -14.26 -8.95 6.27
C LYS A 92 -15.39 -9.76 5.63
N LYS A 93 -15.70 -9.50 4.35
CA LYS A 93 -16.68 -10.29 3.58
C LYS A 93 -16.23 -11.75 3.45
N LEU A 94 -14.98 -11.96 3.02
CA LEU A 94 -14.43 -13.30 2.79
C LEU A 94 -14.34 -14.15 4.08
N ASN A 95 -14.16 -13.51 5.24
CA ASN A 95 -14.16 -14.20 6.53
C ASN A 95 -15.58 -14.58 7.05
N LYS A 96 -16.63 -14.12 6.36
CA LYS A 96 -18.03 -14.40 6.74
C LYS A 96 -18.74 -15.41 5.84
N VAL A 97 -18.27 -15.57 4.60
CA VAL A 97 -18.89 -16.44 3.62
C VAL A 97 -18.17 -17.78 3.59
N ASP A 98 -18.91 -18.83 3.20
CA ASP A 98 -18.30 -20.12 2.92
C ASP A 98 -17.36 -20.00 1.72
N ARG A 99 -16.15 -20.47 1.90
CA ARG A 99 -15.10 -20.47 0.89
C ARG A 99 -14.52 -21.88 0.75
N PRO A 100 -14.13 -22.28 -0.48
CA PRO A 100 -13.33 -23.48 -0.63
C PRO A 100 -12.05 -23.40 0.20
N LEU A 101 -11.76 -24.47 0.94
CA LEU A 101 -10.50 -24.57 1.66
C LEU A 101 -9.36 -24.78 0.66
N LEU A 102 -8.34 -23.95 0.74
CA LEU A 102 -7.12 -24.15 -0.02
C LEU A 102 -6.23 -25.12 0.74
N THR A 103 -6.07 -26.32 0.19
CA THR A 103 -5.27 -27.40 0.80
C THR A 103 -3.77 -27.26 0.49
N GLU A 104 -3.46 -26.52 -0.59
CA GLU A 104 -2.07 -26.26 -1.02
C GLU A 104 -1.93 -24.85 -1.61
N VAL A 105 -0.69 -24.38 -1.72
CA VAL A 105 -0.40 -23.11 -2.41
C VAL A 105 -0.54 -23.35 -3.92
N PRO A 106 -1.40 -22.57 -4.61
CA PRO A 106 -1.59 -22.73 -6.05
C PRO A 106 -0.28 -22.57 -6.83
N LYS A 107 -0.01 -23.53 -7.72
CA LYS A 107 1.10 -23.41 -8.66
C LYS A 107 0.75 -22.45 -9.78
N LEU A 108 1.63 -21.48 -10.03
CA LEU A 108 1.42 -20.50 -11.08
C LEU A 108 1.68 -21.08 -12.46
N LYS A 109 0.85 -20.72 -13.43
CA LYS A 109 1.07 -21.05 -14.84
C LYS A 109 2.16 -20.15 -15.43
N LYS A 110 3.23 -20.74 -15.97
CA LYS A 110 4.24 -20.01 -16.74
C LYS A 110 3.67 -19.58 -18.08
N LEU A 111 3.86 -18.32 -18.44
CA LEU A 111 3.45 -17.76 -19.71
C LEU A 111 4.66 -17.59 -20.63
N SER A 112 4.45 -17.78 -21.93
CA SER A 112 5.41 -17.33 -22.93
C SER A 112 5.30 -15.83 -23.15
N GLY A 113 6.30 -15.20 -23.76
CA GLY A 113 6.21 -13.78 -24.14
C GLY A 113 5.03 -13.48 -25.07
N LYS A 114 4.67 -14.42 -25.94
CA LYS A 114 3.48 -14.33 -26.81
C LYS A 114 2.18 -14.33 -25.99
N ASP A 115 2.07 -15.22 -25.00
CA ASP A 115 0.89 -15.28 -24.14
C ASP A 115 0.76 -14.02 -23.29
N LEU A 116 1.88 -13.51 -22.77
CA LEU A 116 1.92 -12.23 -22.05
C LEU A 116 1.38 -11.09 -22.91
N LYS A 117 1.90 -10.95 -24.15
CA LYS A 117 1.46 -9.90 -25.08
C LYS A 117 -0.04 -10.01 -25.39
N ALA A 118 -0.54 -11.22 -25.63
CA ALA A 118 -1.96 -11.48 -25.87
C ALA A 118 -2.83 -11.18 -24.65
N ALA A 119 -2.34 -11.45 -23.44
CA ALA A 119 -3.04 -11.14 -22.21
C ALA A 119 -3.08 -9.61 -21.95
N MET A 120 -1.97 -8.92 -22.15
CA MET A 120 -1.88 -7.45 -22.04
C MET A 120 -2.81 -6.75 -23.02
N SER A 121 -2.93 -7.23 -24.27
CA SER A 121 -3.86 -6.67 -25.26
C SER A 121 -5.34 -6.84 -24.88
N LYS A 122 -5.66 -7.82 -24.01
CA LYS A 122 -6.99 -8.01 -23.41
C LYS A 122 -7.19 -7.18 -22.15
N GLY A 123 -6.24 -6.34 -21.76
CA GLY A 123 -6.31 -5.48 -20.58
C GLY A 123 -5.92 -6.16 -19.26
N ILE A 124 -5.39 -7.40 -19.28
CA ILE A 124 -4.93 -8.06 -18.06
C ILE A 124 -3.74 -7.28 -17.50
N LYS A 125 -3.86 -6.88 -16.23
CA LYS A 125 -2.83 -6.12 -15.53
C LYS A 125 -1.60 -6.98 -15.29
N VAL A 126 -0.42 -6.41 -15.48
CA VAL A 126 0.87 -7.06 -15.20
C VAL A 126 1.56 -6.32 -14.05
N ILE A 127 1.89 -7.07 -13.02
CA ILE A 127 2.55 -6.57 -11.82
C ILE A 127 4.00 -7.00 -11.85
N ASP A 128 4.89 -6.02 -11.90
CA ASP A 128 6.33 -6.24 -11.81
C ASP A 128 6.75 -6.26 -10.34
N THR A 129 7.12 -7.44 -9.84
CA THR A 129 7.49 -7.63 -8.43
C THR A 129 8.97 -7.41 -8.15
N ARG A 130 9.76 -7.08 -9.18
CA ARG A 130 11.20 -6.83 -9.05
C ARG A 130 11.47 -5.59 -8.19
N PRO A 131 12.66 -5.50 -7.59
CA PRO A 131 13.12 -4.30 -6.92
C PRO A 131 13.02 -3.05 -7.81
N LYS A 132 12.73 -1.90 -7.21
CA LYS A 132 12.55 -0.63 -7.95
C LYS A 132 13.76 -0.23 -8.80
N GLN A 133 14.97 -0.61 -8.40
CA GLN A 133 16.19 -0.35 -9.17
C GLN A 133 16.21 -1.16 -10.48
N GLU A 134 15.85 -2.43 -10.40
CA GLU A 134 15.74 -3.29 -11.58
C GLU A 134 14.61 -2.85 -12.51
N PHE A 135 13.46 -2.49 -11.92
CA PHE A 135 12.35 -1.90 -12.67
C PHE A 135 12.80 -0.63 -13.39
N ALA A 136 13.47 0.29 -12.70
CA ALA A 136 13.93 1.55 -13.28
C ALA A 136 14.94 1.34 -14.42
N ALA A 137 15.80 0.32 -14.32
CA ALA A 137 16.78 -0.01 -15.36
C ALA A 137 16.14 -0.53 -16.65
N GLY A 138 14.93 -1.14 -16.56
CA GLY A 138 14.20 -1.61 -17.73
C GLY A 138 12.92 -2.35 -17.34
N PHE A 139 11.76 -1.86 -17.81
CA PHE A 139 10.46 -2.44 -17.52
C PHE A 139 9.60 -2.60 -18.77
N ILE A 140 8.68 -3.56 -18.73
CA ILE A 140 7.70 -3.76 -19.79
C ILE A 140 6.68 -2.62 -19.75
N PRO A 141 6.41 -1.92 -20.87
CA PRO A 141 5.42 -0.85 -20.91
C PRO A 141 4.06 -1.28 -20.33
N ASN A 142 3.38 -0.38 -19.64
CA ASN A 142 2.08 -0.59 -19.00
C ASN A 142 2.07 -1.57 -17.80
N THR A 143 3.22 -2.03 -17.32
CA THR A 143 3.30 -2.80 -16.05
C THR A 143 3.27 -1.86 -14.84
N ILE A 144 2.85 -2.40 -13.69
CA ILE A 144 2.83 -1.67 -12.42
C ILE A 144 3.89 -2.28 -11.51
N ASN A 145 4.84 -1.48 -11.03
CA ASN A 145 5.87 -1.98 -10.10
C ASN A 145 5.33 -2.03 -8.67
N ILE A 146 5.03 -3.23 -8.20
CA ILE A 146 4.69 -3.50 -6.80
C ILE A 146 5.68 -4.53 -6.28
N GLN A 147 6.74 -4.07 -5.64
CA GLN A 147 7.86 -4.91 -5.22
C GLN A 147 7.42 -6.06 -4.30
N GLY A 148 7.97 -7.24 -4.49
CA GLY A 148 7.70 -8.46 -3.71
C GLY A 148 8.23 -8.43 -2.27
N ASN A 149 8.14 -7.29 -1.58
CA ASN A 149 8.60 -7.06 -0.22
C ASN A 149 7.48 -7.23 0.84
N ASN A 150 7.71 -6.77 2.06
CA ASN A 150 6.73 -6.87 3.15
C ASN A 150 5.45 -6.06 2.89
N SER A 151 5.49 -5.01 2.07
CA SER A 151 4.34 -4.18 1.72
C SER A 151 3.58 -4.68 0.48
N PHE A 152 4.03 -5.78 -0.13
CA PHE A 152 3.48 -6.31 -1.38
C PHE A 152 1.96 -6.49 -1.32
N ALA A 153 1.46 -7.27 -0.35
CA ALA A 153 0.02 -7.54 -0.23
C ALA A 153 -0.80 -6.25 -0.03
N THR A 154 -0.27 -5.30 0.74
CA THR A 154 -0.93 -4.00 0.96
C THR A 154 -1.13 -3.25 -0.35
N TRP A 155 -0.06 -3.10 -1.16
CA TRP A 155 -0.16 -2.37 -2.43
C TRP A 155 -0.92 -3.13 -3.50
N MET A 156 -0.82 -4.47 -3.53
CA MET A 156 -1.69 -5.29 -4.38
C MET A 156 -3.17 -5.03 -4.07
N GLY A 157 -3.54 -5.01 -2.79
CA GLY A 157 -4.92 -4.72 -2.36
C GLY A 157 -5.38 -3.27 -2.57
N TRP A 158 -4.46 -2.32 -2.80
CA TRP A 158 -4.80 -0.96 -3.21
C TRP A 158 -5.14 -0.85 -4.70
N PHE A 159 -4.43 -1.59 -5.58
CA PHE A 159 -4.46 -1.37 -7.02
C PHE A 159 -5.19 -2.45 -7.82
N LEU A 160 -5.45 -3.62 -7.22
CA LEU A 160 -6.18 -4.69 -7.89
C LEU A 160 -7.57 -4.86 -7.34
N THR A 161 -8.48 -5.33 -8.21
CA THR A 161 -9.81 -5.79 -7.85
C THR A 161 -9.81 -7.32 -7.76
N TYR A 162 -10.83 -7.88 -7.14
CA TYR A 162 -10.93 -9.33 -6.93
C TYR A 162 -11.45 -10.09 -8.15
N GLU A 163 -12.13 -9.37 -9.01
CA GLU A 163 -12.78 -9.91 -10.21
C GLU A 163 -11.83 -10.02 -11.40
N GLU A 164 -10.83 -9.12 -11.44
CA GLU A 164 -9.91 -9.04 -12.57
C GLU A 164 -8.70 -9.96 -12.36
N PRO A 165 -8.36 -10.82 -13.34
CA PRO A 165 -7.12 -11.58 -13.30
C PRO A 165 -5.91 -10.67 -13.49
N PHE A 166 -4.76 -11.11 -13.00
CA PHE A 166 -3.50 -10.39 -13.16
C PHE A 166 -2.32 -11.35 -13.37
N ILE A 167 -1.23 -10.82 -13.92
CA ILE A 167 0.00 -11.54 -14.21
C ILE A 167 1.10 -11.00 -13.30
N LEU A 168 2.00 -11.88 -12.86
CA LEU A 168 3.19 -11.51 -12.10
C LEU A 168 4.45 -11.59 -12.98
N ILE A 169 5.33 -10.61 -12.87
CA ILE A 169 6.73 -10.76 -13.23
C ILE A 169 7.47 -11.11 -11.94
N ALA A 170 7.86 -12.37 -11.80
CA ALA A 170 8.44 -12.89 -10.57
C ALA A 170 9.28 -14.13 -10.82
N GLU A 171 10.46 -14.20 -10.21
CA GLU A 171 11.29 -15.41 -10.19
C GLU A 171 10.55 -16.57 -9.51
N GLU A 172 10.72 -17.79 -10.01
CA GLU A 172 10.07 -19.00 -9.47
C GLU A 172 10.35 -19.22 -7.99
N SER A 173 11.56 -18.87 -7.54
CA SER A 173 11.97 -18.95 -6.12
C SER A 173 11.11 -18.11 -5.17
N LYS A 174 10.42 -17.08 -5.67
CA LYS A 174 9.59 -16.15 -4.88
C LYS A 174 8.10 -16.49 -4.91
N HIS A 175 7.67 -17.46 -5.72
CA HIS A 175 6.26 -17.73 -5.95
C HIS A 175 5.52 -18.12 -4.68
N ASP A 176 6.05 -19.04 -3.88
CA ASP A 176 5.39 -19.51 -2.66
C ASP A 176 5.12 -18.33 -1.69
N ASP A 177 6.10 -17.47 -1.46
CA ASP A 177 5.95 -16.30 -0.60
C ASP A 177 4.94 -15.29 -1.15
N LEU A 178 5.03 -14.94 -2.45
CA LEU A 178 4.13 -13.98 -3.08
C LEU A 178 2.69 -14.50 -3.11
N VAL A 179 2.48 -15.75 -3.49
CA VAL A 179 1.14 -16.37 -3.55
C VAL A 179 0.53 -16.44 -2.15
N ARG A 180 1.29 -16.85 -1.12
CA ARG A 180 0.80 -16.83 0.28
C ARG A 180 0.41 -15.44 0.76
N LYS A 181 1.17 -14.40 0.39
CA LYS A 181 0.83 -13.01 0.71
C LYS A 181 -0.49 -12.59 0.06
N LEU A 182 -0.73 -12.99 -1.19
CA LEU A 182 -1.97 -12.72 -1.92
C LEU A 182 -3.16 -13.52 -1.36
N MET A 183 -2.98 -14.80 -1.05
CA MET A 183 -4.00 -15.64 -0.41
C MET A 183 -4.50 -15.03 0.91
N ARG A 184 -3.60 -14.44 1.71
CA ARG A 184 -3.96 -13.79 2.99
C ARG A 184 -4.93 -12.62 2.84
N ILE A 185 -4.93 -11.96 1.69
CA ILE A 185 -5.86 -10.88 1.38
C ILE A 185 -6.94 -11.30 0.38
N GLY A 186 -6.98 -12.57 -0.01
CA GLY A 186 -7.98 -13.14 -0.93
C GLY A 186 -7.82 -12.71 -2.39
N LEU A 187 -6.65 -12.20 -2.79
CA LEU A 187 -6.31 -11.88 -4.19
C LEU A 187 -5.63 -13.09 -4.84
N ASP A 188 -6.40 -14.11 -5.16
CA ASP A 188 -5.92 -15.38 -5.70
C ASP A 188 -6.23 -15.62 -7.19
N ASN A 189 -6.81 -14.63 -7.88
CA ASN A 189 -7.10 -14.69 -9.31
C ASN A 189 -5.85 -14.40 -10.17
N ILE A 190 -4.80 -15.20 -9.99
CA ILE A 190 -3.53 -15.05 -10.71
C ILE A 190 -3.63 -15.78 -12.05
N TYR A 191 -3.60 -15.03 -13.15
CA TYR A 191 -3.65 -15.58 -14.51
C TYR A 191 -2.41 -16.41 -14.88
N GLY A 192 -1.24 -15.98 -14.40
CA GLY A 192 0.02 -16.64 -14.63
C GLY A 192 1.21 -15.73 -14.30
N TYR A 193 2.42 -16.17 -14.71
CA TYR A 193 3.64 -15.41 -14.48
C TYR A 193 4.61 -15.50 -15.66
N ILE A 194 5.53 -14.56 -15.72
CA ILE A 194 6.81 -14.68 -16.44
C ILE A 194 7.96 -14.52 -15.43
N PRO A 195 9.09 -15.23 -15.61
CA PRO A 195 10.18 -15.21 -14.64
C PRO A 195 10.91 -13.86 -14.58
N ASP A 196 11.06 -13.20 -15.74
CA ASP A 196 11.67 -11.88 -15.87
C ASP A 196 11.23 -11.18 -17.17
N VAL A 197 11.78 -9.99 -17.43
CA VAL A 197 11.46 -9.19 -18.63
C VAL A 197 12.13 -9.70 -19.92
N LYS A 198 13.04 -10.70 -19.85
CA LYS A 198 13.71 -11.25 -21.02
C LYS A 198 12.74 -11.97 -21.96
N GLU A 199 11.68 -12.56 -21.39
CA GLU A 199 10.59 -13.16 -22.18
C GLU A 199 9.93 -12.14 -23.12
N TRP A 200 9.83 -10.88 -22.70
CA TRP A 200 9.31 -9.77 -23.51
C TRP A 200 10.31 -9.38 -24.61
N VAL A 201 11.57 -9.19 -24.24
CA VAL A 201 12.64 -8.83 -25.17
C VAL A 201 12.84 -9.90 -26.24
N ALA A 202 12.70 -11.19 -25.90
CA ALA A 202 12.77 -12.32 -26.83
C ALA A 202 11.68 -12.29 -27.91
N GLN A 203 10.60 -11.51 -27.72
CA GLN A 203 9.58 -11.26 -28.74
C GLN A 203 9.92 -10.06 -29.67
N GLY A 204 11.11 -9.49 -29.56
CA GLY A 204 11.52 -8.31 -30.31
C GLY A 204 10.99 -6.98 -29.74
N GLU A 205 10.42 -7.02 -28.54
CA GLU A 205 9.84 -5.84 -27.89
C GLU A 205 10.88 -5.09 -27.07
N THR A 206 10.67 -3.78 -26.90
CA THR A 206 11.58 -2.90 -26.14
C THR A 206 11.12 -2.71 -24.70
N LEU A 207 12.08 -2.46 -23.83
CA LEU A 207 11.82 -2.02 -22.47
C LEU A 207 11.87 -0.48 -22.37
N GLU A 208 11.02 0.07 -21.54
CA GLU A 208 11.12 1.46 -21.09
C GLU A 208 12.04 1.56 -19.86
N LYS A 209 12.55 2.76 -19.58
CA LYS A 209 13.37 3.05 -18.38
C LYS A 209 12.72 4.13 -17.55
N ALA A 210 12.81 4.01 -16.23
CA ALA A 210 12.36 5.08 -15.36
C ALA A 210 13.45 6.14 -15.19
N ASN A 211 13.05 7.40 -15.22
CA ASN A 211 13.96 8.51 -14.98
C ASN A 211 14.09 8.75 -13.48
N VAL A 212 15.11 8.14 -12.88
CA VAL A 212 15.42 8.28 -11.45
C VAL A 212 16.48 9.39 -11.29
N ILE A 213 16.20 10.33 -10.41
CA ILE A 213 17.08 11.51 -10.19
C ILE A 213 17.80 11.44 -8.86
N SER A 214 18.98 12.08 -8.81
CA SER A 214 19.75 12.24 -7.59
C SER A 214 19.18 13.33 -6.67
N LEU A 215 19.64 13.33 -5.41
CA LEU A 215 19.29 14.37 -4.45
C LEU A 215 19.71 15.79 -4.95
N ASP A 216 20.86 15.90 -5.58
CA ASP A 216 21.35 17.21 -6.06
C ASP A 216 20.53 17.70 -7.25
N GLU A 217 20.14 16.81 -8.15
CA GLU A 217 19.22 17.14 -9.24
C GLU A 217 17.85 17.57 -8.69
N PHE A 218 17.33 16.83 -7.70
CA PHE A 218 16.07 17.18 -7.06
C PHE A 218 16.13 18.54 -6.36
N LYS A 219 17.19 18.82 -5.60
CA LYS A 219 17.41 20.15 -4.98
C LYS A 219 17.44 21.28 -6.02
N ASN A 220 18.04 21.04 -7.19
CA ASN A 220 18.07 22.03 -8.25
C ASN A 220 16.69 22.26 -8.86
N ILE A 221 15.91 21.19 -9.05
CA ILE A 221 14.52 21.28 -9.53
C ILE A 221 13.66 22.11 -8.58
N LEU A 222 13.81 21.93 -7.26
CA LEU A 222 13.06 22.68 -6.25
C LEU A 222 13.31 24.21 -6.30
N LYS A 223 14.42 24.66 -6.90
CA LYS A 223 14.72 26.08 -7.10
C LYS A 223 14.03 26.69 -8.33
N THR A 224 13.42 25.85 -9.16
CA THR A 224 12.75 26.27 -10.41
C THR A 224 11.24 26.17 -10.26
N ASN A 225 10.50 27.11 -10.90
CA ASN A 225 9.03 27.14 -10.83
C ASN A 225 8.35 26.40 -12.00
N HIS A 226 9.09 25.62 -12.78
CA HIS A 226 8.59 24.96 -14.00
C HIS A 226 8.26 23.49 -13.85
N THR A 227 8.39 22.92 -12.63
CA THR A 227 8.19 21.50 -12.36
C THR A 227 7.16 21.33 -11.26
N GLN A 228 6.17 20.48 -11.50
CA GLN A 228 5.30 20.04 -10.43
C GLN A 228 6.00 18.97 -9.60
N VAL A 229 6.09 19.16 -8.29
CA VAL A 229 6.61 18.15 -7.36
C VAL A 229 5.46 17.57 -6.56
N VAL A 230 5.32 16.24 -6.59
CA VAL A 230 4.18 15.53 -5.97
C VAL A 230 4.66 14.57 -4.89
N ASP A 231 4.19 14.78 -3.68
CA ASP A 231 4.40 13.86 -2.55
C ASP A 231 3.31 12.77 -2.55
N LEU A 232 3.74 11.52 -2.72
CA LEU A 232 2.85 10.35 -2.79
C LEU A 232 2.60 9.68 -1.44
N ARG A 233 3.09 10.24 -0.34
CA ARG A 233 2.93 9.69 1.01
C ARG A 233 1.48 9.82 1.50
N GLY A 234 1.19 9.16 2.63
CA GLY A 234 -0.10 9.28 3.30
C GLY A 234 -0.36 10.71 3.82
N ALA A 235 -1.63 11.07 4.00
CA ALA A 235 -2.03 12.41 4.45
C ALA A 235 -1.40 12.80 5.80
N TYR A 236 -1.32 11.84 6.73
CA TYR A 236 -0.67 12.07 8.02
C TYR A 236 0.84 12.37 7.87
N GLU A 237 1.56 11.59 7.02
CA GLU A 237 3.00 11.83 6.78
C GLU A 237 3.23 13.22 6.18
N TYR A 238 2.39 13.62 5.22
CA TYR A 238 2.46 14.94 4.59
C TYR A 238 2.21 16.06 5.60
N LYS A 239 1.17 15.92 6.43
CA LYS A 239 0.81 16.88 7.48
C LYS A 239 1.90 17.02 8.54
N SER A 240 2.54 15.92 8.92
CA SER A 240 3.63 15.89 9.92
C SER A 240 4.92 16.58 9.45
N GLY A 241 5.09 16.74 8.14
CA GLY A 241 6.20 17.46 7.53
C GLY A 241 6.37 17.09 6.07
N HIS A 242 6.48 18.09 5.20
CA HIS A 242 6.65 17.94 3.77
C HIS A 242 7.58 18.99 3.18
N ILE A 243 8.03 18.78 1.98
CA ILE A 243 8.86 19.73 1.24
C ILE A 243 7.98 20.89 0.79
N LYS A 244 8.36 22.12 1.17
CA LYS A 244 7.59 23.33 0.82
C LYS A 244 7.38 23.43 -0.70
N GLY A 245 6.14 23.68 -1.10
CA GLY A 245 5.75 23.85 -2.51
C GLY A 245 5.46 22.54 -3.23
N THR A 246 5.40 21.40 -2.52
CA THR A 246 4.97 20.14 -3.11
C THR A 246 3.44 19.97 -3.04
N ASP A 247 2.87 19.40 -4.09
CA ASP A 247 1.48 18.96 -4.09
C ASP A 247 1.36 17.60 -3.41
N HIS A 248 0.31 17.40 -2.64
CA HIS A 248 0.03 16.10 -2.02
C HIS A 248 -1.01 15.32 -2.82
N VAL A 249 -0.63 14.15 -3.28
CA VAL A 249 -1.54 13.16 -3.88
C VAL A 249 -1.18 11.78 -3.36
N PHE A 250 -1.97 11.26 -2.43
CA PHE A 250 -1.71 9.94 -1.87
C PHE A 250 -1.71 8.86 -2.94
N ILE A 251 -0.68 8.01 -2.94
CA ILE A 251 -0.47 6.97 -3.97
C ILE A 251 -1.69 6.05 -4.14
N GLY A 252 -2.36 5.64 -3.06
CA GLY A 252 -3.55 4.77 -3.10
C GLY A 252 -4.76 5.38 -3.82
N THR A 253 -4.75 6.70 -4.01
CA THR A 253 -5.80 7.44 -4.73
C THR A 253 -5.30 8.11 -6.02
N LEU A 254 -4.05 7.86 -6.41
CA LEU A 254 -3.40 8.53 -7.54
C LEU A 254 -4.23 8.41 -8.83
N GLU A 255 -4.68 7.21 -9.20
CA GLU A 255 -5.46 7.00 -10.43
C GLU A 255 -6.79 7.79 -10.45
N LYS A 256 -7.38 8.09 -9.30
CA LYS A 256 -8.59 8.92 -9.19
C LYS A 256 -8.30 10.42 -9.23
N ASN A 257 -7.04 10.80 -9.06
CA ASN A 257 -6.58 12.19 -8.95
C ASN A 257 -5.59 12.58 -10.05
N LEU A 258 -5.58 11.86 -11.19
CA LEU A 258 -4.69 12.15 -12.32
C LEU A 258 -4.88 13.57 -12.87
N ASN A 259 -6.09 14.13 -12.76
CA ASN A 259 -6.40 15.50 -13.14
C ASN A 259 -5.66 16.57 -12.31
N ARG A 260 -5.11 16.20 -11.15
CA ARG A 260 -4.27 17.07 -10.32
C ARG A 260 -2.79 17.05 -10.75
N ILE A 261 -2.42 16.11 -11.64
CA ILE A 261 -1.05 15.98 -12.15
C ILE A 261 -0.98 16.64 -13.54
N LYS A 262 -0.04 17.52 -13.71
CA LYS A 262 0.12 18.30 -14.94
C LYS A 262 0.83 17.48 -16.02
N LYS A 263 0.06 16.94 -16.96
CA LYS A 263 0.56 16.01 -17.98
C LYS A 263 1.48 16.66 -19.02
N ASP A 264 1.32 17.94 -19.23
CA ASP A 264 2.04 18.80 -20.19
C ASP A 264 3.32 19.43 -19.63
N GLN A 265 3.61 19.19 -18.36
CA GLN A 265 4.78 19.71 -17.67
C GLN A 265 5.69 18.58 -17.15
N GLN A 266 6.89 18.94 -16.70
CA GLN A 266 7.73 18.02 -15.95
C GLN A 266 7.10 17.77 -14.57
N VAL A 267 6.99 16.51 -14.20
CA VAL A 267 6.49 16.07 -12.89
C VAL A 267 7.59 15.30 -12.17
N VAL A 268 7.91 15.70 -10.96
CA VAL A 268 8.75 14.90 -10.04
C VAL A 268 7.86 14.31 -8.98
N ILE A 269 7.92 13.01 -8.83
CA ILE A 269 7.22 12.29 -7.76
C ILE A 269 8.21 11.81 -6.72
N HIS A 270 7.81 11.82 -5.47
CA HIS A 270 8.61 11.28 -4.37
C HIS A 270 7.76 10.65 -3.26
N CYS A 271 8.42 9.88 -2.42
CA CYS A 271 7.85 9.36 -1.17
C CYS A 271 8.92 9.31 -0.07
N GLN A 272 8.80 8.42 0.92
CA GLN A 272 9.78 8.29 2.00
C GLN A 272 11.04 7.51 1.57
N ALA A 273 10.88 6.38 0.88
CA ALA A 273 11.96 5.43 0.57
C ALA A 273 12.01 5.00 -0.90
N GLY A 274 11.19 5.60 -1.78
CA GLY A 274 11.15 5.33 -3.21
C GLY A 274 10.18 4.21 -3.63
N ASP A 275 9.66 3.37 -2.73
CA ASP A 275 8.77 2.25 -3.12
C ASP A 275 7.44 2.72 -3.67
N ARG A 276 6.76 3.64 -2.96
CA ARG A 276 5.52 4.27 -3.43
C ARG A 276 5.74 5.14 -4.67
N ALA A 277 6.89 5.76 -4.76
CA ALA A 277 7.26 6.57 -5.92
C ALA A 277 7.47 5.68 -7.17
N SER A 278 8.04 4.48 -7.03
CA SER A 278 8.14 3.52 -8.14
C SER A 278 6.76 3.03 -8.63
N ILE A 279 5.83 2.74 -7.71
CA ILE A 279 4.43 2.46 -8.06
C ILE A 279 3.82 3.66 -8.81
N GLY A 280 3.98 4.87 -8.27
CA GLY A 280 3.46 6.10 -8.86
C GLY A 280 4.02 6.36 -10.25
N TYR A 281 5.33 6.14 -10.44
CA TYR A 281 5.97 6.25 -11.75
C TYR A 281 5.32 5.33 -12.77
N SER A 282 5.19 4.06 -12.43
CA SER A 282 4.60 3.05 -13.32
C SER A 282 3.14 3.36 -13.67
N LEU A 283 2.35 3.84 -12.71
CA LEU A 283 0.96 4.26 -12.95
C LEU A 283 0.89 5.48 -13.86
N LEU A 284 1.68 6.52 -13.61
CA LEU A 284 1.70 7.71 -14.44
C LEU A 284 2.16 7.39 -15.86
N ALA A 285 3.21 6.58 -16.03
CA ALA A 285 3.68 6.12 -17.32
C ALA A 285 2.58 5.37 -18.10
N LYS A 286 1.89 4.44 -17.43
CA LYS A 286 0.74 3.71 -17.98
C LYS A 286 -0.40 4.64 -18.43
N HIS A 287 -0.62 5.74 -17.74
CA HIS A 287 -1.61 6.76 -18.11
C HIS A 287 -1.09 7.81 -19.12
N GLY A 288 0.09 7.55 -19.72
CA GLY A 288 0.65 8.32 -20.83
C GLY A 288 1.32 9.63 -20.41
N PHE A 289 1.74 9.76 -19.15
CA PHE A 289 2.65 10.82 -18.74
C PHE A 289 4.05 10.49 -19.26
N LYS A 290 4.70 11.45 -19.92
CA LYS A 290 6.01 11.24 -20.57
C LYS A 290 7.16 11.91 -19.85
N ASN A 291 6.92 13.01 -19.17
CA ASN A 291 7.95 13.81 -18.52
C ASN A 291 7.90 13.63 -16.98
N ILE A 292 8.14 12.39 -16.54
CA ILE A 292 8.11 12.01 -15.13
C ILE A 292 9.54 11.77 -14.65
N LYS A 293 9.86 12.28 -13.48
CA LYS A 293 11.09 11.97 -12.73
C LYS A 293 10.72 11.34 -11.38
N ASN A 294 11.47 10.35 -10.97
CA ASN A 294 11.30 9.61 -9.72
C ASN A 294 12.46 9.95 -8.77
N TYR A 295 12.13 10.42 -7.55
CA TYR A 295 13.08 10.70 -6.48
C TYR A 295 12.80 9.89 -5.22
#